data_b090cb33dd2630183cda97bc12cdc872
#
_entry.id   b090cb33dd2630183cda97bc12cdc872
#
_cell.length_a   1.000
_cell.length_b   1.000
_cell.length_c   1.000
_cell.angle_alpha   90.00
_cell.angle_beta   90.00
_cell.angle_gamma   90.00
#
_symmetry.space_group_name_H-M   'P 1'
#
loop_
_entity.id
_entity.type
_entity.pdbx_description
1 polymer ?
#
loop_
_entity_poly.entity_id
_entity_poly.type
_entity_poly.pdbx_seq_one_letter_code
_entity_poly.pdbx_strand_id
1 'polypeptide(L)'
;MRYSKRAGFSAFELVCIIVIIAVIAGVGVRYLGYVAHKQCLLHLKAQLAHTQNALSAYYTESFIREDVINPTYAQNILHHLSLNAKPQCGFNVQSAQLIAVIGTQSVVFSIDPPNLVLNPKIFCKLSEPLCKELSDRILDK
;
A
#
# COMPACT_ATOMS: atom_id res chain seq x y z
N MET A 1 19.74 -58.83 21.24
CA MET A 1 19.49 -57.43 21.62
C MET A 1 20.47 -56.54 20.86
N ARG A 2 20.00 -55.76 19.88
CA ARG A 2 20.84 -54.80 19.14
C ARG A 2 20.79 -53.48 19.91
N TYR A 3 21.87 -53.11 20.54
CA TYR A 3 22.05 -51.76 21.11
C TYR A 3 22.20 -50.77 19.95
N SER A 4 21.18 -49.95 19.71
CA SER A 4 21.27 -48.81 18.84
C SER A 4 22.25 -47.80 19.46
N LYS A 5 23.41 -47.61 18.84
CA LYS A 5 24.33 -46.55 19.21
C LYS A 5 23.63 -45.21 18.92
N ARG A 6 23.19 -44.53 19.98
CA ARG A 6 22.75 -43.13 19.89
C ARG A 6 23.99 -42.31 19.50
N ALA A 7 24.08 -41.90 18.24
CA ALA A 7 25.07 -40.95 17.83
C ALA A 7 24.73 -39.61 18.52
N GLY A 8 25.50 -39.24 19.53
CA GLY A 8 25.45 -37.91 20.13
C GLY A 8 26.02 -36.89 19.16
N PHE A 9 25.38 -35.74 19.01
CA PHE A 9 25.91 -34.62 18.25
C PHE A 9 27.27 -34.17 18.82
N SER A 10 28.26 -34.00 17.97
CA SER A 10 29.55 -33.43 18.41
C SER A 10 29.37 -31.93 18.74
N ALA A 11 30.13 -31.43 19.73
CA ALA A 11 30.08 -30.00 20.08
C ALA A 11 30.35 -29.09 18.89
N PHE A 12 31.17 -29.53 17.96
CA PHE A 12 31.47 -28.81 16.72
C PHE A 12 30.26 -28.72 15.79
N GLU A 13 29.50 -29.78 15.63
CA GLU A 13 28.30 -29.84 14.82
C GLU A 13 27.22 -28.90 15.36
N LEU A 14 27.08 -28.82 16.69
CA LEU A 14 26.14 -27.91 17.36
C LEU A 14 26.53 -26.44 17.13
N VAL A 15 27.81 -26.10 17.21
CA VAL A 15 28.31 -24.75 16.91
C VAL A 15 28.04 -24.37 15.45
N CYS A 16 28.29 -25.28 14.50
CA CYS A 16 28.00 -25.03 13.08
C CYS A 16 26.51 -24.76 12.83
N ILE A 17 25.61 -25.51 13.47
CA ILE A 17 24.16 -25.30 13.34
C ILE A 17 23.76 -23.94 13.88
N ILE A 18 24.25 -23.53 15.04
CA ILE A 18 23.95 -22.21 15.64
C ILE A 18 24.41 -21.08 14.72
N VAL A 19 25.60 -21.17 14.14
CA VAL A 19 26.13 -20.15 13.21
C VAL A 19 25.26 -20.05 11.96
N ILE A 20 24.86 -21.19 11.38
CA ILE A 20 23.99 -21.19 10.19
C ILE A 20 22.62 -20.56 10.50
N ILE A 21 22.01 -20.91 11.63
CA ILE A 21 20.73 -20.32 12.04
C ILE A 21 20.87 -18.83 12.28
N ALA A 22 21.95 -18.35 12.91
CA ALA A 22 22.17 -16.94 13.15
C ALA A 22 22.31 -16.14 11.85
N VAL A 23 23.02 -16.69 10.85
CA VAL A 23 23.15 -16.06 9.52
C VAL A 23 21.81 -15.99 8.80
N ILE A 24 21.07 -17.10 8.77
CA ILE A 24 19.74 -17.15 8.11
C ILE A 24 18.77 -16.18 8.80
N ALA A 25 18.74 -16.13 10.12
CA ALA A 25 17.89 -15.22 10.87
C ALA A 25 18.24 -13.75 10.58
N GLY A 26 19.52 -13.40 10.56
CA GLY A 26 19.99 -12.03 10.30
C GLY A 26 19.62 -11.51 8.90
N VAL A 27 19.73 -12.36 7.88
CA VAL A 27 19.34 -12.01 6.50
C VAL A 27 17.82 -11.99 6.35
N GLY A 28 17.13 -12.96 6.96
CA GLY A 28 15.67 -13.12 6.86
C GLY A 28 14.90 -11.92 7.39
N VAL A 29 15.30 -11.33 8.51
CA VAL A 29 14.62 -10.17 9.10
C VAL A 29 14.66 -8.95 8.16
N ARG A 30 15.78 -8.67 7.52
CA ARG A 30 15.88 -7.56 6.55
C ARG A 30 15.07 -7.81 5.30
N TYR A 31 15.05 -9.04 4.81
CA TYR A 31 14.27 -9.42 3.64
C TYR A 31 12.75 -9.31 3.89
N LEU A 32 12.27 -9.73 5.05
CA LEU A 32 10.86 -9.62 5.42
C LEU A 32 10.38 -8.17 5.47
N GLY A 33 11.19 -7.25 6.00
CA GLY A 33 10.87 -5.82 6.00
C GLY A 33 10.74 -5.23 4.58
N TYR A 34 11.62 -5.61 3.67
CA TYR A 34 11.56 -5.20 2.27
C TYR A 34 10.31 -5.75 1.56
N VAL A 35 10.00 -7.02 1.76
CA VAL A 35 8.80 -7.66 1.17
C VAL A 35 7.53 -7.01 1.69
N ALA A 36 7.43 -6.76 3.00
CA ALA A 36 6.27 -6.10 3.60
C ALA A 36 6.05 -4.68 3.02
N HIS A 37 7.13 -3.91 2.83
CA HIS A 37 7.08 -2.59 2.20
C HIS A 37 6.55 -2.67 0.76
N LYS A 38 7.06 -3.59 -0.04
CA LYS A 38 6.64 -3.78 -1.44
C LYS A 38 5.20 -4.26 -1.55
N GLN A 39 4.76 -5.16 -0.68
CA GLN A 39 3.36 -5.61 -0.63
C GLN A 39 2.42 -4.46 -0.28
N CYS A 40 2.78 -3.63 0.71
CA CYS A 40 2.00 -2.44 1.05
C CYS A 40 1.91 -1.47 -0.13
N LEU A 41 3.02 -1.18 -0.79
CA LEU A 41 3.07 -0.31 -1.96
C LEU A 41 2.12 -0.78 -3.07
N LEU A 42 2.20 -2.06 -3.43
CA LEU A 42 1.35 -2.66 -4.47
C LEU A 42 -0.14 -2.63 -4.07
N HIS A 43 -0.43 -2.89 -2.81
CA HIS A 43 -1.80 -2.83 -2.29
C HIS A 43 -2.39 -1.42 -2.38
N LEU A 44 -1.66 -0.40 -1.91
CA LEU A 44 -2.10 0.99 -1.99
C LEU A 44 -2.25 1.47 -3.44
N LYS A 45 -1.33 1.07 -4.32
CA LYS A 45 -1.41 1.37 -5.75
C LYS A 45 -2.68 0.79 -6.39
N ALA A 46 -2.99 -0.47 -6.08
CA ALA A 46 -4.21 -1.12 -6.55
C ALA A 46 -5.48 -0.43 -6.00
N GLN A 47 -5.50 -0.08 -4.71
CA GLN A 47 -6.62 0.63 -4.10
C GLN A 47 -6.83 2.02 -4.73
N LEU A 48 -5.75 2.78 -4.96
CA LEU A 48 -5.82 4.10 -5.60
C LEU A 48 -6.38 3.99 -7.02
N ALA A 49 -5.88 3.04 -7.82
CA ALA A 49 -6.36 2.80 -9.18
C ALA A 49 -7.85 2.38 -9.19
N HIS A 50 -8.25 1.49 -8.28
CA HIS A 50 -9.65 1.07 -8.15
C HIS A 50 -10.57 2.24 -7.80
N THR A 51 -10.15 3.08 -6.86
CA THR A 51 -10.92 4.27 -6.45
C THR A 51 -11.05 5.29 -7.56
N GLN A 52 -9.95 5.54 -8.30
CA GLN A 52 -9.97 6.44 -9.45
C GLN A 52 -10.92 5.93 -10.55
N ASN A 53 -10.92 4.62 -10.81
CA ASN A 53 -11.83 4.00 -11.76
C ASN A 53 -13.29 4.07 -11.28
N ALA A 54 -13.54 3.84 -9.99
CA ALA A 54 -14.89 3.94 -9.42
C ALA A 54 -15.45 5.37 -9.51
N LEU A 55 -14.62 6.37 -9.21
CA LEU A 55 -14.99 7.78 -9.39
C LEU A 55 -15.29 8.09 -10.86
N SER A 56 -14.40 7.70 -11.77
CA SER A 56 -14.60 7.92 -13.20
C SER A 56 -15.86 7.25 -13.73
N ALA A 57 -16.16 6.03 -13.28
CA ALA A 57 -17.40 5.31 -13.64
C ALA A 57 -18.64 6.06 -13.14
N TYR A 58 -18.62 6.51 -11.88
CA TYR A 58 -19.73 7.27 -11.31
C TYR A 58 -20.02 8.56 -12.08
N TYR A 59 -18.99 9.36 -12.37
CA TYR A 59 -19.19 10.61 -13.11
C TYR A 59 -19.61 10.38 -14.55
N THR A 60 -19.10 9.34 -15.20
CA THR A 60 -19.49 8.96 -16.56
C THR A 60 -20.95 8.53 -16.61
N GLU A 61 -21.37 7.69 -15.65
CA GLU A 61 -22.76 7.23 -15.56
C GLU A 61 -23.73 8.39 -15.29
N SER A 62 -23.38 9.27 -14.34
CA SER A 62 -24.20 10.47 -14.05
C SER A 62 -24.31 11.39 -15.27
N PHE A 63 -23.23 11.55 -16.04
CA PHE A 63 -23.24 12.34 -17.26
C PHE A 63 -24.15 11.72 -18.33
N ILE A 64 -24.10 10.41 -18.53
CA ILE A 64 -24.92 9.71 -19.53
C ILE A 64 -26.41 9.75 -19.16
N ARG A 65 -26.72 9.69 -17.86
CA ARG A 65 -28.11 9.72 -17.37
C ARG A 65 -28.66 11.12 -17.18
N GLU A 66 -27.85 12.15 -17.39
CA GLU A 66 -28.19 13.55 -17.08
C GLU A 66 -28.62 13.75 -15.61
N ASP A 67 -28.08 12.92 -14.71
CA ASP A 67 -28.35 12.98 -13.28
C ASP A 67 -27.53 14.09 -12.61
N VAL A 68 -28.08 14.65 -11.52
CA VAL A 68 -27.38 15.62 -10.70
C VAL A 68 -26.27 14.90 -9.92
N ILE A 69 -25.03 15.36 -10.08
CA ILE A 69 -23.87 14.83 -9.37
C ILE A 69 -24.05 15.04 -7.86
N ASN A 70 -23.95 13.96 -7.09
CA ASN A 70 -24.00 14.00 -5.64
C ASN A 70 -22.58 13.92 -5.04
N PRO A 71 -22.02 15.05 -4.53
CA PRO A 71 -20.68 15.07 -3.97
C PRO A 71 -20.49 14.14 -2.76
N THR A 72 -21.56 13.92 -2.00
CA THR A 72 -21.54 13.02 -0.83
C THR A 72 -21.28 11.56 -1.24
N TYR A 73 -21.80 11.13 -2.38
CA TYR A 73 -21.55 9.80 -2.90
C TYR A 73 -20.07 9.64 -3.33
N ALA A 74 -19.53 10.65 -3.99
CA ALA A 74 -18.09 10.67 -4.35
C ALA A 74 -17.20 10.69 -3.11
N GLN A 75 -17.57 11.42 -2.06
CA GLN A 75 -16.88 11.38 -0.76
C GLN A 75 -16.90 9.99 -0.13
N ASN A 76 -18.03 9.28 -0.21
CA ASN A 76 -18.13 7.92 0.30
C ASN A 76 -17.17 6.97 -0.43
N ILE A 77 -17.04 7.09 -1.76
CA ILE A 77 -16.07 6.31 -2.53
C ILE A 77 -14.64 6.56 -2.01
N LEU A 78 -14.27 7.81 -1.78
CA LEU A 78 -12.98 8.18 -1.22
C LEU A 78 -12.81 7.66 0.23
N HIS A 79 -13.85 7.75 1.05
CA HIS A 79 -13.81 7.30 2.43
C HIS A 79 -13.57 5.78 2.55
N HIS A 80 -14.02 5.00 1.58
CA HIS A 80 -13.72 3.56 1.53
C HIS A 80 -12.23 3.24 1.51
N LEU A 81 -11.36 4.13 1.03
CA LEU A 81 -9.91 3.98 1.11
C LEU A 81 -9.39 3.93 2.54
N SER A 82 -10.04 4.66 3.46
CA SER A 82 -9.59 4.74 4.86
C SER A 82 -10.16 3.63 5.74
N LEU A 83 -11.23 2.94 5.34
CA LEU A 83 -11.91 1.94 6.17
C LEU A 83 -11.04 0.73 6.54
N ASN A 84 -10.10 0.35 5.69
CA ASN A 84 -9.21 -0.79 5.89
C ASN A 84 -7.75 -0.36 6.12
N ALA A 85 -7.53 0.90 6.48
CA ALA A 85 -6.19 1.42 6.73
C ALA A 85 -5.56 0.77 7.96
N LYS A 86 -4.38 0.18 7.78
CA LYS A 86 -3.53 -0.27 8.87
C LYS A 86 -2.60 0.86 9.31
N PRO A 87 -2.14 0.93 10.57
CA PRO A 87 -1.31 2.04 11.05
C PRO A 87 -0.05 2.32 10.23
N GLN A 88 0.52 1.28 9.61
CA GLN A 88 1.75 1.39 8.82
C GLN A 88 1.53 1.11 7.32
N CYS A 89 0.29 0.92 6.88
CA CYS A 89 -0.04 0.67 5.49
C CYS A 89 -1.50 1.02 5.23
N GLY A 90 -1.76 2.18 4.68
CA GLY A 90 -3.14 2.60 4.42
C GLY A 90 -3.23 4.02 3.91
N PHE A 91 -4.46 4.38 3.57
CA PHE A 91 -4.83 5.75 3.24
C PHE A 91 -5.59 6.40 4.40
N ASN A 92 -5.31 7.66 4.65
CA ASN A 92 -6.08 8.52 5.54
C ASN A 92 -6.70 9.66 4.72
N VAL A 93 -8.01 9.78 4.77
CA VAL A 93 -8.75 10.79 4.01
C VAL A 93 -9.03 11.98 4.90
N GLN A 94 -8.54 13.15 4.53
CA GLN A 94 -8.76 14.40 5.24
C GLN A 94 -9.30 15.47 4.27
N SER A 95 -10.58 15.81 4.39
CA SER A 95 -11.26 16.84 3.60
C SER A 95 -10.99 16.73 2.08
N ALA A 96 -10.01 17.47 1.56
CA ALA A 96 -9.62 17.51 0.15
C ALA A 96 -8.25 16.84 -0.11
N GLN A 97 -7.73 16.10 0.85
CA GLN A 97 -6.41 15.45 0.77
C GLN A 97 -6.50 13.98 1.15
N LEU A 98 -5.67 13.18 0.48
CA LEU A 98 -5.51 11.77 0.77
C LEU A 98 -4.05 11.53 1.16
N ILE A 99 -3.82 11.00 2.34
CA ILE A 99 -2.48 10.72 2.86
C ILE A 99 -2.24 9.23 2.80
N ALA A 100 -1.27 8.80 1.99
CA ALA A 100 -0.80 7.42 1.97
C ALA A 100 0.33 7.23 2.97
N VAL A 101 0.27 6.18 3.77
CA VAL A 101 1.28 5.82 4.78
C VAL A 101 1.84 4.44 4.45
N ILE A 102 3.17 4.34 4.35
CA ILE A 102 3.90 3.08 4.15
C ILE A 102 5.08 3.05 5.14
N GLY A 103 4.93 2.24 6.19
CA GLY A 103 5.90 2.19 7.28
C GLY A 103 6.00 3.54 8.00
N THR A 104 7.16 4.18 7.92
CA THR A 104 7.44 5.50 8.48
C THR A 104 7.32 6.64 7.48
N GLN A 105 7.08 6.32 6.21
CA GLN A 105 6.96 7.31 5.14
C GLN A 105 5.51 7.62 4.84
N SER A 106 5.26 8.88 4.47
CA SER A 106 3.93 9.31 4.04
C SER A 106 4.03 10.23 2.82
N VAL A 107 3.00 10.22 1.99
CA VAL A 107 2.86 11.13 0.86
C VAL A 107 1.44 11.67 0.80
N VAL A 108 1.33 12.95 0.48
CA VAL A 108 0.05 13.65 0.38
C VAL A 108 -0.39 13.73 -1.08
N PHE A 109 -1.58 13.23 -1.35
CA PHE A 109 -2.28 13.40 -2.61
C PHE A 109 -3.29 14.53 -2.48
N SER A 110 -3.34 15.39 -3.47
CA SER A 110 -4.36 16.42 -3.62
C SER A 110 -5.48 15.92 -4.50
N ILE A 111 -6.71 16.31 -4.20
CA ILE A 111 -7.92 15.98 -4.95
C ILE A 111 -8.40 17.26 -5.62
N ASP A 112 -8.50 17.27 -6.94
CA ASP A 112 -8.91 18.42 -7.72
C ASP A 112 -10.04 18.04 -8.71
N PRO A 113 -11.21 18.69 -8.66
CA PRO A 113 -11.61 19.77 -7.73
C PRO A 113 -11.98 19.22 -6.32
N PRO A 114 -11.68 19.98 -5.26
CA PRO A 114 -11.90 19.54 -3.89
C PRO A 114 -13.38 19.43 -3.50
N ASN A 115 -14.26 20.12 -4.23
CA ASN A 115 -15.70 20.10 -4.01
C ASN A 115 -16.40 18.89 -4.66
N LEU A 116 -15.67 18.05 -5.42
CA LEU A 116 -16.19 16.84 -6.07
C LEU A 116 -17.40 17.08 -6.99
N VAL A 117 -17.52 18.25 -7.56
CA VAL A 117 -18.60 18.58 -8.53
C VAL A 117 -18.31 18.02 -9.92
N LEU A 118 -17.02 17.84 -10.22
CA LEU A 118 -16.54 17.23 -11.47
C LEU A 118 -15.70 16.00 -11.11
N ASN A 119 -15.46 15.14 -12.11
CA ASN A 119 -14.62 13.95 -11.93
C ASN A 119 -13.23 14.36 -11.37
N PRO A 120 -12.94 14.06 -10.11
CA PRO A 120 -11.75 14.54 -9.46
C PRO A 120 -10.51 13.77 -9.93
N LYS A 121 -9.41 14.49 -10.07
CA LYS A 121 -8.08 13.89 -10.26
C LYS A 121 -7.37 13.82 -8.92
N ILE A 122 -6.78 12.67 -8.65
CA ILE A 122 -5.96 12.44 -7.45
C ILE A 122 -4.51 12.45 -7.91
N PHE A 123 -3.72 13.39 -7.41
CA PHE A 123 -2.32 13.55 -7.81
C PHE A 123 -1.43 13.92 -6.63
N CYS A 124 -0.16 13.62 -6.70
CA CYS A 124 0.85 13.98 -5.71
C CYS A 124 2.05 14.67 -6.36
N LYS A 125 2.93 15.24 -5.56
CA LYS A 125 4.13 15.93 -6.06
C LYS A 125 5.19 14.90 -6.45
N LEU A 126 5.61 14.90 -7.72
CA LEU A 126 6.66 14.01 -8.24
C LEU A 126 8.05 14.23 -7.64
N SER A 127 8.26 15.32 -6.90
CA SER A 127 9.48 15.52 -6.13
C SER A 127 9.62 14.52 -4.97
N GLU A 128 8.51 13.93 -4.52
CA GLU A 128 8.49 12.95 -3.44
C GLU A 128 8.72 11.52 -4.00
N PRO A 129 9.72 10.77 -3.50
CA PRO A 129 10.05 9.45 -4.02
C PRO A 129 8.88 8.47 -3.91
N LEU A 130 8.13 8.52 -2.81
CA LEU A 130 6.98 7.66 -2.59
C LEU A 130 5.83 7.97 -3.58
N CYS A 131 5.68 9.24 -3.99
CA CYS A 131 4.75 9.62 -5.05
C CYS A 131 5.10 8.96 -6.37
N LYS A 132 6.37 8.96 -6.77
CA LYS A 132 6.82 8.28 -7.99
C LYS A 132 6.52 6.78 -7.96
N GLU A 133 6.76 6.13 -6.81
CA GLU A 133 6.50 4.70 -6.67
C GLU A 133 5.01 4.35 -6.73
N LEU A 134 4.13 5.21 -6.22
CA LEU A 134 2.68 5.02 -6.23
C LEU A 134 2.03 5.42 -7.55
N SER A 135 2.61 6.37 -8.30
CA SER A 135 1.97 7.02 -9.44
C SER A 135 2.46 6.57 -10.82
N ASP A 136 3.26 5.51 -10.95
CA ASP A 136 3.94 5.02 -12.18
C ASP A 136 3.18 5.10 -13.53
N ARG A 137 1.88 5.43 -13.53
CA ARG A 137 1.07 5.55 -14.76
C ARG A 137 0.13 6.75 -14.82
N ILE A 138 0.07 7.59 -13.80
CA ILE A 138 -0.96 8.65 -13.73
C ILE A 138 -0.42 9.99 -14.23
N LEU A 139 0.89 10.12 -14.44
CA LEU A 139 1.54 11.40 -14.71
C LEU A 139 2.41 11.44 -15.98
N ASP A 140 2.19 10.57 -16.93
CA ASP A 140 2.65 10.81 -18.30
C ASP A 140 1.62 11.72 -19.02
N LYS A 141 1.59 12.99 -18.61
CA LYS A 141 1.24 14.13 -19.47
C LYS A 141 1.63 15.43 -18.81
#